data_fca03ed4cdbb0af1c66d26889379e01d
#
_entry.id   fca03ed4cdbb0af1c66d26889379e01d
#
_cell.length_a   1.000
_cell.length_b   1.000
_cell.length_c   1.000
_cell.angle_alpha   90.00
_cell.angle_beta   90.00
_cell.angle_gamma   90.00
#
_symmetry.space_group_name_H-M   'P 1'
#
loop_
_entity.id
_entity.type
_entity.pdbx_description
1 polymer ?
#
loop_
_entity_poly.entity_id
_entity_poly.type
_entity_poly.pdbx_seq_one_letter_code
_entity_poly.pdbx_strand_id
1 'polypeptide(L)'
;GMFTVVIGAVLNIILDPIFIYIMGVQGAALATVLSQLAASVWTFKFLTGKNTIIKIKLSAMRCQAKRVKKILVLGLSGFTMSVTNSAVQIACNVSLQNYGSDVYVGVMTIINSIREVLQMPVTGLGNGAQPIIGFNYGAGENGRVKEAIRYLAAMLIIYSTVAWFIILLIPKFLIGIFTADAALITAGVPSLH
;
A
#
# COMPACT_ATOMS: atom_id res chain seq x y z
N GLY A 1 -14.75 4.24 6.91
CA GLY A 1 -13.38 3.88 6.46
C GLY A 1 -12.61 5.08 5.89
N MET A 2 -13.14 5.74 4.84
CA MET A 2 -12.41 6.81 4.12
C MET A 2 -12.00 7.98 5.04
N PHE A 3 -12.91 8.53 5.83
CA PHE A 3 -12.60 9.63 6.76
C PHE A 3 -11.49 9.31 7.77
N THR A 4 -11.40 8.07 8.23
CA THR A 4 -10.34 7.65 9.18
C THR A 4 -8.95 7.77 8.55
N VAL A 5 -8.82 7.31 7.30
CA VAL A 5 -7.56 7.37 6.55
C VAL A 5 -7.19 8.82 6.23
N VAL A 6 -8.18 9.63 5.80
CA VAL A 6 -7.97 11.05 5.49
C VAL A 6 -7.54 11.83 6.73
N ILE A 7 -8.21 11.62 7.88
CA ILE A 7 -7.82 12.28 9.15
C ILE A 7 -6.38 11.92 9.53
N GLY A 8 -6.02 10.63 9.47
CA GLY A 8 -4.66 10.19 9.75
C GLY A 8 -3.63 10.81 8.82
N ALA A 9 -3.90 10.82 7.51
CA ALA A 9 -3.00 11.38 6.51
C ALA A 9 -2.83 12.90 6.65
N VAL A 10 -3.92 13.66 6.81
CA VAL A 10 -3.88 15.12 6.98
C VAL A 10 -3.12 15.50 8.24
N LEU A 11 -3.41 14.83 9.36
CA LEU A 11 -2.68 15.08 10.61
C LEU A 11 -1.20 14.75 10.47
N ASN A 12 -0.84 13.66 9.80
CA ASN A 12 0.55 13.30 9.58
C ASN A 12 1.28 14.36 8.74
N ILE A 13 0.69 14.79 7.62
CA ILE A 13 1.26 15.85 6.75
C ILE A 13 1.49 17.17 7.52
N ILE A 14 0.62 17.50 8.48
CA ILE A 14 0.76 18.72 9.28
C ILE A 14 1.80 18.54 10.40
N LEU A 15 1.79 17.39 11.08
CA LEU A 15 2.63 17.14 12.24
C LEU A 15 4.08 16.80 11.87
N ASP A 16 4.30 16.11 10.74
CA ASP A 16 5.64 15.71 10.29
C ASP A 16 6.61 16.90 10.19
N PRO A 17 6.33 17.99 9.46
CA PRO A 17 7.25 19.11 9.37
C PRO A 17 7.54 19.75 10.73
N ILE A 18 6.53 19.85 11.59
CA ILE A 18 6.65 20.48 12.91
C ILE A 18 7.56 19.65 13.82
N PHE A 19 7.31 18.36 13.92
CA PHE A 19 8.07 17.48 14.81
C PHE A 19 9.46 17.15 14.26
N ILE A 20 9.61 17.05 12.93
CA ILE A 20 10.93 16.87 12.31
C ILE A 20 11.82 18.09 12.57
N TYR A 21 11.26 19.30 12.50
CA TYR A 21 12.02 20.52 12.79
C TYR A 21 12.51 20.57 14.24
N ILE A 22 11.72 20.07 15.20
CA ILE A 22 12.06 20.13 16.64
C ILE A 22 12.93 18.94 17.08
N MET A 23 12.64 17.73 16.60
CA MET A 23 13.19 16.47 17.10
C MET A 23 13.90 15.62 16.03
N GLY A 24 14.02 16.10 14.80
CA GLY A 24 14.61 15.33 13.69
C GLY A 24 13.84 14.05 13.37
N VAL A 25 14.56 12.96 13.12
CA VAL A 25 13.97 11.65 12.73
C VAL A 25 13.01 11.10 13.78
N GLN A 26 13.27 11.34 15.06
CA GLN A 26 12.38 10.92 16.15
C GLN A 26 11.03 11.65 16.08
N GLY A 27 11.03 12.89 15.61
CA GLY A 27 9.82 13.68 15.39
C GLY A 27 8.89 13.07 14.35
N ALA A 28 9.42 12.56 13.24
CA ALA A 28 8.63 11.86 12.22
C ALA A 28 7.91 10.62 12.79
N ALA A 29 8.62 9.83 13.60
CA ALA A 29 8.01 8.68 14.28
C ALA A 29 6.87 9.11 15.23
N LEU A 30 7.08 10.19 15.99
CA LEU A 30 6.07 10.72 16.90
C LEU A 30 4.84 11.25 16.15
N ALA A 31 5.03 11.98 15.06
CA ALA A 31 3.96 12.48 14.22
C ALA A 31 3.11 11.33 13.65
N THR A 32 3.74 10.27 13.18
CA THR A 32 3.07 9.06 12.70
C THR A 32 2.23 8.41 13.79
N VAL A 33 2.78 8.21 14.99
CA VAL A 33 2.07 7.61 16.13
C VAL A 33 0.86 8.46 16.53
N LEU A 34 1.02 9.77 16.64
CA LEU A 34 -0.07 10.68 17.03
C LEU A 34 -1.19 10.71 15.98
N SER A 35 -0.83 10.72 14.70
CA SER A 35 -1.80 10.70 13.60
C SER A 35 -2.62 9.41 13.58
N GLN A 36 -1.96 8.26 13.81
CA GLN A 36 -2.64 6.97 13.91
C GLN A 36 -3.49 6.87 15.18
N LEU A 37 -3.03 7.43 16.30
CA LEU A 37 -3.81 7.52 17.53
C LEU A 37 -5.10 8.32 17.31
N ALA A 38 -5.01 9.50 16.70
CA ALA A 38 -6.18 10.32 16.38
C ALA A 38 -7.16 9.59 15.47
N ALA A 39 -6.68 8.92 14.41
CA ALA A 39 -7.48 8.10 13.51
C ALA A 39 -8.16 6.94 14.25
N SER A 40 -7.47 6.29 15.18
CA SER A 40 -7.99 5.19 16.00
C SER A 40 -9.08 5.66 16.97
N VAL A 41 -8.86 6.79 17.65
CA VAL A 41 -9.84 7.40 18.54
C VAL A 41 -11.11 7.81 17.77
N TRP A 42 -10.93 8.40 16.58
CA TRP A 42 -12.06 8.72 15.71
C TRP A 42 -12.85 7.47 15.31
N THR A 43 -12.17 6.40 14.90
CA THR A 43 -12.80 5.14 14.54
C THR A 43 -13.55 4.52 15.71
N PHE A 44 -12.93 4.53 16.89
CA PHE A 44 -13.56 3.99 18.09
C PHE A 44 -14.81 4.79 18.46
N LYS A 45 -14.73 6.14 18.45
CA LYS A 45 -15.87 7.01 18.69
C LYS A 45 -16.99 6.80 17.67
N PHE A 46 -16.63 6.61 16.41
CA PHE A 46 -17.60 6.31 15.35
C PHE A 46 -18.30 4.96 15.59
N LEU A 47 -17.55 3.89 15.91
CA LEU A 47 -18.10 2.54 16.13
C LEU A 47 -18.92 2.41 17.40
N THR A 48 -18.69 3.25 18.41
CA THR A 48 -19.49 3.31 19.64
C THR A 48 -20.66 4.28 19.53
N GLY A 49 -20.73 5.08 18.46
CA GLY A 49 -21.77 6.08 18.22
C GLY A 49 -23.14 5.46 17.93
N LYS A 50 -24.18 6.31 18.08
CA LYS A 50 -25.60 5.89 17.90
C LYS A 50 -25.95 5.60 16.43
N ASN A 51 -25.21 6.16 15.47
CA ASN A 51 -25.53 6.14 14.03
C ASN A 51 -24.86 4.98 13.26
N THR A 52 -24.18 4.06 13.93
CA THR A 52 -23.54 2.92 13.31
C THR A 52 -24.42 1.68 13.32
N ILE A 53 -24.49 1.01 12.14
CA ILE A 53 -25.18 -0.27 11.98
C ILE A 53 -24.44 -1.38 12.76
N ILE A 54 -23.11 -1.32 12.81
CA ILE A 54 -22.26 -2.29 13.52
C ILE A 54 -21.88 -1.70 14.88
N LYS A 55 -22.32 -2.32 15.96
CA LYS A 55 -21.96 -1.92 17.33
C LYS A 55 -21.00 -2.93 17.93
N ILE A 56 -19.94 -2.43 18.54
CA ILE A 56 -19.03 -3.27 19.33
C ILE A 56 -19.75 -3.69 20.61
N LYS A 57 -20.01 -5.00 20.75
CA LYS A 57 -20.60 -5.59 21.96
C LYS A 57 -19.56 -6.52 22.59
N LEU A 58 -19.26 -6.31 23.88
CA LEU A 58 -18.32 -7.18 24.62
C LEU A 58 -18.77 -8.65 24.59
N SER A 59 -20.08 -8.90 24.61
CA SER A 59 -20.64 -10.25 24.51
C SER A 59 -20.34 -10.97 23.18
N ALA A 60 -20.07 -10.19 22.11
CA ALA A 60 -19.72 -10.72 20.78
C ALA A 60 -18.22 -11.01 20.61
N MET A 61 -17.37 -10.59 21.57
CA MET A 61 -15.92 -10.79 21.54
C MET A 61 -15.47 -12.22 21.90
N ARG A 62 -16.39 -13.18 22.00
CA ARG A 62 -16.02 -14.59 22.21
C ARG A 62 -15.34 -15.17 20.99
N CYS A 63 -14.05 -15.52 21.14
CA CYS A 63 -13.30 -16.19 20.10
C CYS A 63 -13.90 -17.58 19.82
N GLN A 64 -14.40 -17.77 18.60
CA GLN A 64 -14.87 -19.06 18.12
C GLN A 64 -13.77 -19.68 17.24
N ALA A 65 -13.21 -20.83 17.65
CA ALA A 65 -12.13 -21.50 16.93
C ALA A 65 -12.43 -21.73 15.43
N LYS A 66 -13.68 -22.05 15.08
CA LYS A 66 -14.12 -22.23 13.69
C LYS A 66 -14.00 -20.94 12.86
N ARG A 67 -14.33 -19.77 13.43
CA ARG A 67 -14.19 -18.47 12.75
C ARG A 67 -12.74 -18.07 12.64
N VAL A 68 -11.95 -18.25 13.71
CA VAL A 68 -10.51 -17.97 13.72
C VAL A 68 -9.80 -18.80 12.64
N LYS A 69 -10.08 -20.12 12.58
CA LYS A 69 -9.53 -21.00 11.52
C LYS A 69 -9.85 -20.49 10.13
N LYS A 70 -11.11 -20.07 9.88
CA LYS A 70 -11.51 -19.54 8.56
C LYS A 70 -10.76 -18.25 8.21
N ILE A 71 -10.58 -17.34 9.17
CA ILE A 71 -9.81 -16.10 8.98
C ILE A 71 -8.35 -16.42 8.68
N LEU A 72 -7.73 -17.33 9.44
CA LEU A 72 -6.33 -17.72 9.22
C LEU A 72 -6.13 -18.37 7.86
N VAL A 73 -7.03 -19.26 7.42
CA VAL A 73 -6.94 -19.89 6.09
C VAL A 73 -7.05 -18.86 4.97
N LEU A 74 -7.96 -17.89 5.09
CA LEU A 74 -8.09 -16.80 4.11
C LEU A 74 -6.87 -15.88 4.12
N GLY A 75 -6.31 -15.59 5.30
CA GLY A 75 -5.11 -14.76 5.45
C GLY A 75 -3.82 -15.44 4.96
N LEU A 76 -3.78 -16.78 4.93
CA LEU A 76 -2.61 -17.54 4.50
C LEU A 76 -2.20 -17.21 3.04
N SER A 77 -3.16 -16.97 2.17
CA SER A 77 -2.89 -16.56 0.78
C SER A 77 -2.09 -15.24 0.71
N GLY A 78 -2.54 -14.20 1.42
CA GLY A 78 -1.83 -12.93 1.48
C GLY A 78 -0.47 -13.04 2.18
N PHE A 79 -0.40 -13.84 3.25
CA PHE A 79 0.84 -14.11 3.96
C PHE A 79 1.88 -14.77 3.05
N THR A 80 1.51 -15.84 2.34
CA THR A 80 2.40 -16.54 1.40
C THR A 80 2.92 -15.60 0.32
N MET A 81 2.06 -14.77 -0.24
CA MET A 81 2.45 -13.77 -1.25
C MET A 81 3.45 -12.76 -0.68
N SER A 82 3.24 -12.26 0.54
CA SER A 82 4.14 -11.31 1.19
C SER A 82 5.50 -11.94 1.52
N VAL A 83 5.52 -13.18 2.03
CA VAL A 83 6.76 -13.93 2.31
C VAL A 83 7.54 -14.17 1.03
N THR A 84 6.87 -14.58 -0.05
CA THR A 84 7.53 -14.80 -1.36
C THR A 84 8.14 -13.51 -1.89
N ASN A 85 7.41 -12.38 -1.84
CA ASN A 85 7.95 -11.09 -2.26
C ASN A 85 9.16 -10.68 -1.42
N SER A 86 9.11 -10.85 -0.10
CA SER A 86 10.24 -10.54 0.79
C SER A 86 11.44 -11.43 0.50
N ALA A 87 11.24 -12.74 0.28
CA ALA A 87 12.32 -13.68 -0.06
C ALA A 87 12.99 -13.31 -1.40
N VAL A 88 12.21 -12.96 -2.41
CA VAL A 88 12.73 -12.49 -3.70
C VAL A 88 13.55 -11.20 -3.52
N GLN A 89 13.05 -10.25 -2.74
CA GLN A 89 13.75 -8.98 -2.49
C GLN A 89 15.07 -9.20 -1.74
N ILE A 90 15.10 -10.08 -0.74
CA ILE A 90 16.33 -10.44 -0.03
C ILE A 90 17.32 -11.12 -0.99
N ALA A 91 16.88 -12.10 -1.78
CA ALA A 91 17.73 -12.78 -2.75
C ALA A 91 18.32 -11.81 -3.79
N CYS A 92 17.51 -10.90 -4.33
CA CYS A 92 17.97 -9.85 -5.25
C CYS A 92 19.01 -8.94 -4.59
N ASN A 93 18.74 -8.45 -3.37
CA ASN A 93 19.68 -7.57 -2.66
C ASN A 93 21.00 -8.26 -2.36
N VAL A 94 20.97 -9.51 -1.87
CA VAL A 94 22.20 -10.30 -1.61
C VAL A 94 22.99 -10.55 -2.90
N SER A 95 22.31 -10.88 -4.00
CA SER A 95 22.98 -11.10 -5.29
C SER A 95 23.61 -9.81 -5.82
N LEU A 96 22.91 -8.69 -5.73
CA LEU A 96 23.44 -7.38 -6.14
C LEU A 96 24.63 -6.94 -5.29
N GLN A 97 24.60 -7.24 -3.99
CA GLN A 97 25.69 -6.90 -3.09
C GLN A 97 26.94 -7.76 -3.33
N ASN A 98 26.75 -9.04 -3.68
CA ASN A 98 27.89 -9.97 -3.88
C ASN A 98 28.51 -9.85 -5.29
N TYR A 99 27.71 -9.59 -6.32
CA TYR A 99 28.14 -9.60 -7.72
C TYR A 99 28.08 -8.22 -8.40
N GLY A 100 27.42 -7.24 -7.77
CA GLY A 100 27.29 -5.87 -8.24
C GLY A 100 28.16 -4.90 -7.46
N SER A 101 28.20 -3.65 -7.88
CA SER A 101 28.76 -2.56 -7.12
C SER A 101 27.66 -1.84 -6.35
N ASP A 102 28.04 -0.95 -5.42
CA ASP A 102 27.12 -0.09 -4.68
C ASP A 102 26.16 0.70 -5.60
N VAL A 103 26.59 0.98 -6.83
CA VAL A 103 25.79 1.64 -7.86
C VAL A 103 24.56 0.79 -8.22
N TYR A 104 24.70 -0.52 -8.40
CA TYR A 104 23.56 -1.39 -8.74
C TYR A 104 22.59 -1.57 -7.57
N VAL A 105 23.06 -1.55 -6.34
CA VAL A 105 22.20 -1.53 -5.15
C VAL A 105 21.39 -0.22 -5.11
N GLY A 106 22.04 0.91 -5.40
CA GLY A 106 21.38 2.21 -5.53
C GLY A 106 20.32 2.23 -6.63
N VAL A 107 20.66 1.71 -7.83
CA VAL A 107 19.71 1.58 -8.95
C VAL A 107 18.51 0.74 -8.57
N MET A 108 18.71 -0.42 -7.91
CA MET A 108 17.61 -1.28 -7.49
C MET A 108 16.69 -0.60 -6.46
N THR A 109 17.27 0.21 -5.57
CA THR A 109 16.49 1.00 -4.60
C THR A 109 15.60 2.02 -5.33
N ILE A 110 16.12 2.71 -6.34
CA ILE A 110 15.35 3.67 -7.14
C ILE A 110 14.24 2.95 -7.91
N ILE A 111 14.55 1.83 -8.56
CA ILE A 111 13.57 1.02 -9.31
C ILE A 111 12.43 0.55 -8.37
N ASN A 112 12.77 0.08 -7.17
CA ASN A 112 11.77 -0.31 -6.18
C ASN A 112 10.91 0.87 -5.76
N SER A 113 11.48 2.07 -5.57
CA SER A 113 10.73 3.28 -5.23
C SER A 113 9.77 3.68 -6.34
N ILE A 114 10.21 3.64 -7.61
CA ILE A 114 9.35 3.89 -8.77
C ILE A 114 8.20 2.87 -8.81
N ARG A 115 8.53 1.57 -8.63
CA ARG A 115 7.53 0.50 -8.58
C ARG A 115 6.50 0.73 -7.48
N GLU A 116 6.94 1.15 -6.29
CA GLU A 116 6.05 1.39 -5.16
C GLU A 116 5.08 2.53 -5.43
N VAL A 117 5.56 3.65 -5.99
CA VAL A 117 4.70 4.77 -6.40
C VAL A 117 3.67 4.34 -7.44
N LEU A 118 4.08 3.57 -8.44
CA LEU A 118 3.18 3.06 -9.48
C LEU A 118 2.20 2.00 -8.95
N GLN A 119 2.53 1.30 -7.88
CA GLN A 119 1.66 0.32 -7.24
C GLN A 119 0.56 0.97 -6.37
N MET A 120 0.76 2.20 -5.89
CA MET A 120 -0.22 2.88 -5.02
C MET A 120 -1.63 3.00 -5.64
N PRO A 121 -1.81 3.47 -6.89
CA PRO A 121 -3.14 3.53 -7.50
C PRO A 121 -3.78 2.14 -7.71
N VAL A 122 -2.98 1.12 -8.02
CA VAL A 122 -3.44 -0.28 -8.16
C VAL A 122 -4.04 -0.77 -6.84
N THR A 123 -3.29 -0.56 -5.75
CA THR A 123 -3.75 -0.91 -4.40
C THR A 123 -4.96 -0.09 -3.99
N GLY A 124 -4.98 1.20 -4.32
CA GLY A 124 -6.11 2.10 -4.04
C GLY A 124 -7.39 1.66 -4.74
N LEU A 125 -7.33 1.32 -6.02
CA LEU A 125 -8.47 0.81 -6.79
C LEU A 125 -8.97 -0.53 -6.23
N GLY A 126 -8.05 -1.44 -5.89
CA GLY A 126 -8.38 -2.73 -5.26
C GLY A 126 -9.11 -2.55 -3.93
N ASN A 127 -8.55 -1.73 -3.04
CA ASN A 127 -9.15 -1.43 -1.74
C ASN A 127 -10.50 -0.71 -1.86
N GLY A 128 -10.67 0.15 -2.86
CA GLY A 128 -11.94 0.83 -3.14
C GLY A 128 -13.02 -0.11 -3.66
N ALA A 129 -12.66 -1.10 -4.48
CA ALA A 129 -13.58 -2.08 -5.03
C ALA A 129 -13.98 -3.17 -4.02
N GLN A 130 -13.12 -3.48 -3.05
CA GLN A 130 -13.32 -4.55 -2.07
C GLN A 130 -14.66 -4.47 -1.30
N PRO A 131 -15.08 -3.32 -0.74
CA PRO A 131 -16.36 -3.23 -0.05
C PRO A 131 -17.56 -3.39 -1.00
N ILE A 132 -17.46 -2.92 -2.24
CA ILE A 132 -18.52 -3.06 -3.26
C ILE A 132 -18.70 -4.54 -3.61
N ILE A 133 -17.60 -5.24 -3.90
CA ILE A 133 -17.58 -6.66 -4.22
C ILE A 133 -18.10 -7.48 -3.01
N GLY A 134 -17.57 -7.19 -1.81
CA GLY A 134 -17.94 -7.91 -0.59
C GLY A 134 -19.42 -7.76 -0.23
N PHE A 135 -19.98 -6.56 -0.34
CA PHE A 135 -21.40 -6.31 -0.07
C PHE A 135 -22.31 -7.05 -1.04
N ASN A 136 -22.05 -6.93 -2.35
CA ASN A 136 -22.87 -7.60 -3.37
C ASN A 136 -22.73 -9.13 -3.31
N TYR A 137 -21.52 -9.64 -2.99
CA TYR A 137 -21.31 -11.08 -2.76
C TYR A 137 -22.12 -11.60 -1.57
N GLY A 138 -22.11 -10.84 -0.46
CA GLY A 138 -22.90 -11.18 0.74
C GLY A 138 -24.41 -11.12 0.52
N ALA A 139 -24.86 -10.27 -0.42
CA ALA A 139 -26.27 -10.18 -0.83
C ALA A 139 -26.68 -11.24 -1.87
N GLY A 140 -25.75 -12.05 -2.39
CA GLY A 140 -26.00 -13.05 -3.41
C GLY A 140 -26.13 -12.49 -4.85
N GLU A 141 -25.84 -11.20 -5.03
CA GLU A 141 -25.93 -10.46 -6.30
C GLU A 141 -24.70 -10.73 -7.20
N ASN A 142 -24.58 -11.97 -7.67
CA ASN A 142 -23.43 -12.41 -8.46
C ASN A 142 -23.24 -11.64 -9.78
N GLY A 143 -24.32 -11.10 -10.36
CA GLY A 143 -24.27 -10.25 -11.55
C GLY A 143 -23.48 -8.98 -11.31
N ARG A 144 -23.79 -8.27 -10.22
CA ARG A 144 -23.11 -7.04 -9.81
C ARG A 144 -21.67 -7.28 -9.38
N VAL A 145 -21.38 -8.44 -8.77
CA VAL A 145 -19.99 -8.84 -8.44
C VAL A 145 -19.15 -8.97 -9.70
N LYS A 146 -19.66 -9.68 -10.72
CA LYS A 146 -18.95 -9.83 -12.01
C LYS A 146 -18.74 -8.50 -12.71
N GLU A 147 -19.73 -7.64 -12.69
CA GLU A 147 -19.65 -6.29 -13.26
C GLU A 147 -18.59 -5.43 -12.55
N ALA A 148 -18.61 -5.41 -11.23
CA ALA A 148 -17.59 -4.69 -10.44
C ALA A 148 -16.16 -5.18 -10.71
N ILE A 149 -15.98 -6.51 -10.80
CA ILE A 149 -14.68 -7.11 -11.13
C ILE A 149 -14.27 -6.73 -12.56
N ARG A 150 -15.19 -6.73 -13.53
CA ARG A 150 -14.90 -6.34 -14.91
C ARG A 150 -14.45 -4.88 -15.02
N TYR A 151 -15.15 -3.97 -14.35
CA TYR A 151 -14.74 -2.54 -14.32
C TYR A 151 -13.40 -2.35 -13.63
N LEU A 152 -13.19 -3.01 -12.50
CA LEU A 152 -11.90 -2.96 -11.80
C LEU A 152 -10.77 -3.46 -12.71
N ALA A 153 -10.94 -4.61 -13.34
CA ALA A 153 -9.95 -5.18 -14.26
C ALA A 153 -9.66 -4.25 -15.44
N ALA A 154 -10.70 -3.66 -16.06
CA ALA A 154 -10.51 -2.70 -17.14
C ALA A 154 -9.71 -1.47 -16.69
N MET A 155 -10.06 -0.88 -15.54
CA MET A 155 -9.31 0.27 -14.98
C MET A 155 -7.85 -0.08 -14.68
N LEU A 156 -7.61 -1.24 -14.11
CA LEU A 156 -6.24 -1.70 -13.80
C LEU A 156 -5.43 -1.96 -15.07
N ILE A 157 -6.02 -2.55 -16.11
CA ILE A 157 -5.36 -2.79 -17.40
C ILE A 157 -5.02 -1.44 -18.06
N ILE A 158 -5.96 -0.52 -18.13
CA ILE A 158 -5.73 0.81 -18.71
C ILE A 158 -4.61 1.52 -17.94
N TYR A 159 -4.69 1.57 -16.62
CA TYR A 159 -3.68 2.20 -15.79
C TYR A 159 -2.29 1.56 -15.99
N SER A 160 -2.19 0.24 -15.92
CA SER A 160 -0.92 -0.47 -16.06
C SER A 160 -0.31 -0.27 -17.45
N THR A 161 -1.15 -0.23 -18.49
CA THR A 161 -0.70 0.05 -19.86
C THR A 161 -0.14 1.46 -19.98
N VAL A 162 -0.84 2.45 -19.44
CA VAL A 162 -0.38 3.84 -19.43
C VAL A 162 0.93 3.98 -18.63
N ALA A 163 1.00 3.38 -17.45
CA ALA A 163 2.20 3.38 -16.61
C ALA A 163 3.40 2.74 -17.34
N TRP A 164 3.17 1.63 -18.02
CA TRP A 164 4.19 0.97 -18.83
C TRP A 164 4.71 1.87 -19.97
N PHE A 165 3.82 2.53 -20.70
CA PHE A 165 4.22 3.50 -21.72
C PHE A 165 5.01 4.68 -21.13
N ILE A 166 4.63 5.17 -19.95
CA ILE A 166 5.37 6.25 -19.28
C ILE A 166 6.79 5.80 -18.95
N ILE A 167 6.96 4.58 -18.42
CA ILE A 167 8.28 4.03 -18.10
C ILE A 167 9.15 3.93 -19.37
N LEU A 168 8.58 3.47 -20.48
CA LEU A 168 9.32 3.31 -21.75
C LEU A 168 9.71 4.66 -22.38
N LEU A 169 8.81 5.66 -22.31
CA LEU A 169 9.02 6.94 -23.00
C LEU A 169 9.94 7.89 -22.23
N ILE A 170 9.88 7.89 -20.90
CA ILE A 170 10.59 8.89 -20.09
C ILE A 170 11.38 8.28 -18.91
N PRO A 171 12.17 7.20 -19.12
CA PRO A 171 12.87 6.51 -18.03
C PRO A 171 13.87 7.43 -17.31
N LYS A 172 14.59 8.28 -18.05
CA LYS A 172 15.54 9.27 -17.47
C LYS A 172 14.86 10.25 -16.51
N PHE A 173 13.69 10.73 -16.85
CA PHE A 173 12.94 11.64 -16.01
C PHE A 173 12.47 10.96 -14.72
N LEU A 174 11.95 9.73 -14.82
CA LEU A 174 11.51 8.97 -13.66
C LEU A 174 12.64 8.71 -12.67
N ILE A 175 13.83 8.30 -13.14
CA ILE A 175 15.00 8.11 -12.28
C ILE A 175 15.48 9.44 -11.72
N GLY A 176 15.48 10.51 -12.54
CA GLY A 176 15.91 11.83 -12.14
C GLY A 176 15.08 12.49 -11.03
N ILE A 177 13.84 12.03 -10.78
CA ILE A 177 13.04 12.45 -9.63
C ILE A 177 13.67 11.96 -8.31
N PHE A 178 14.32 10.79 -8.33
CA PHE A 178 14.85 10.15 -7.13
C PHE A 178 16.34 10.40 -6.90
N THR A 179 17.10 10.73 -7.95
CA THR A 179 18.55 10.98 -7.86
C THR A 179 19.03 11.97 -8.90
N ALA A 180 20.01 12.80 -8.51
CA ALA A 180 20.77 13.66 -9.41
C ALA A 180 22.11 13.02 -9.85
N ASP A 181 22.45 11.83 -9.36
CA ASP A 181 23.71 11.15 -9.69
C ASP A 181 23.69 10.58 -11.10
N ALA A 182 24.59 11.08 -11.96
CA ALA A 182 24.69 10.69 -13.36
C ALA A 182 25.04 9.19 -13.52
N ALA A 183 25.80 8.60 -12.60
CA ALA A 183 26.17 7.18 -12.64
C ALA A 183 24.93 6.30 -12.42
N LEU A 184 24.09 6.64 -11.45
CA LEU A 184 22.83 5.94 -11.16
C LEU A 184 21.82 6.09 -12.30
N ILE A 185 21.74 7.27 -12.93
CA ILE A 185 20.85 7.50 -14.07
C ILE A 185 21.30 6.65 -15.27
N THR A 186 22.60 6.64 -15.58
CA THR A 186 23.14 5.90 -16.74
C THR A 186 22.98 4.39 -16.57
N ALA A 187 23.20 3.87 -15.37
CA ALA A 187 23.04 2.45 -15.07
C ALA A 187 21.56 2.03 -14.91
N GLY A 188 20.71 2.95 -14.46
CA GLY A 188 19.30 2.68 -14.19
C GLY A 188 18.41 2.64 -15.42
N VAL A 189 18.69 3.46 -16.45
CA VAL A 189 17.87 3.52 -17.67
C VAL A 189 17.75 2.16 -18.38
N PRO A 190 18.84 1.42 -18.66
CA PRO A 190 18.73 0.09 -19.27
C PRO A 190 18.08 -0.95 -18.35
N SER A 191 18.08 -0.73 -17.04
CA SER A 191 17.48 -1.65 -16.06
C SER A 191 15.96 -1.48 -15.89
N LEU A 192 15.38 -0.41 -16.46
CA LEU A 192 13.92 -0.17 -16.48
C LEU A 192 13.24 -0.76 -17.73
N HIS A 193 14.00 -1.12 -18.75
CA HIS A 193 13.53 -1.78 -19.96
C HIS A 193 13.60 -3.29 -19.86
#